data_c3585d5983401fb9fa2a3c0d42074a58
#
_entry.id   c3585d5983401fb9fa2a3c0d42074a58
#
_cell.length_a   1.000
_cell.length_b   1.000
_cell.length_c   1.000
_cell.angle_alpha   90.00
_cell.angle_beta   90.00
_cell.angle_gamma   90.00
#
_symmetry.space_group_name_H-M   'P 1'
#
loop_
_entity.id
_entity.type
_entity.pdbx_description
1 polymer ?
#
loop_
_entity_poly.entity_id
_entity_poly.type
_entity_poly.pdbx_seq_one_letter_code
_entity_poly.pdbx_strand_id
1 'polypeptide(L)'
;MSSAVVALPSGQQTAKPPSLASPGGNDARLLPTNVLEKIPPRASGADGGPGDLVNILIVGTESDLMLVFRAAGWTAVERTKAGASAAPSSQPPQAAATLEEEYVATPLGEELLFGKSQDYGFAQDALITVVQARHDVRIWKAPFGVNGRTLWVGAASHEGPWWDDSSETVSYAPDPKVDDERDFVGTSLRTTGLVEHSGYVAASGKQENVAAGSDGLHSDGRILVLTLIHL
;
A
#
# COMPACT_ATOMS: atom_id res chain seq x y z
N MET A 1 28.00 -39.65 -33.20
CA MET A 1 27.97 -38.81 -32.03
C MET A 1 26.64 -38.04 -32.05
N SER A 2 25.67 -38.51 -31.27
CA SER A 2 24.29 -38.00 -31.29
C SER A 2 24.15 -37.06 -30.09
N SER A 3 23.91 -35.77 -30.38
CA SER A 3 23.64 -34.74 -29.34
C SER A 3 22.20 -34.81 -28.91
N ALA A 4 21.95 -35.17 -27.68
CA ALA A 4 20.64 -35.10 -27.06
C ALA A 4 20.35 -33.67 -26.61
N VAL A 5 19.30 -33.07 -27.19
CA VAL A 5 18.73 -31.80 -26.75
C VAL A 5 17.84 -32.07 -25.54
N VAL A 6 18.26 -31.60 -24.39
CA VAL A 6 17.42 -31.62 -23.17
C VAL A 6 16.42 -30.48 -23.25
N ALA A 7 15.14 -30.84 -23.40
CA ALA A 7 14.04 -29.87 -23.31
C ALA A 7 13.82 -29.50 -21.83
N LEU A 8 13.87 -28.21 -21.52
CA LEU A 8 13.47 -27.65 -20.22
C LEU A 8 11.95 -27.71 -20.07
N PRO A 9 11.42 -28.04 -18.88
CA PRO A 9 9.98 -28.07 -18.67
C PRO A 9 9.39 -26.65 -18.69
N SER A 10 8.39 -26.51 -19.53
CA SER A 10 7.57 -25.30 -19.69
C SER A 10 6.84 -24.96 -18.39
N GLY A 11 7.02 -23.70 -17.96
CA GLY A 11 6.01 -22.86 -17.31
C GLY A 11 5.23 -23.45 -16.13
N GLN A 12 5.71 -23.28 -14.92
CA GLN A 12 4.80 -23.15 -13.78
C GLN A 12 4.05 -21.81 -13.94
N GLN A 13 2.80 -21.88 -14.38
CA GLN A 13 1.84 -20.80 -14.22
C GLN A 13 1.69 -20.54 -12.73
N THR A 14 2.17 -19.39 -12.26
CA THR A 14 1.82 -18.86 -10.96
C THR A 14 0.30 -18.72 -10.91
N ALA A 15 -0.34 -19.49 -10.04
CA ALA A 15 -1.78 -19.43 -9.85
C ALA A 15 -2.13 -18.00 -9.46
N LYS A 16 -2.92 -17.33 -10.30
CA LYS A 16 -3.55 -16.04 -9.97
C LYS A 16 -4.27 -16.22 -8.63
N PRO A 17 -4.01 -15.35 -7.63
CA PRO A 17 -4.72 -15.42 -6.36
C PRO A 17 -6.23 -15.39 -6.64
N PRO A 18 -7.05 -16.09 -5.83
CA PRO A 18 -8.50 -16.13 -6.06
C PRO A 18 -9.04 -14.72 -6.04
N SER A 19 -9.61 -14.30 -7.16
CA SER A 19 -10.32 -13.03 -7.26
C SER A 19 -11.40 -13.02 -6.19
N LEU A 20 -11.30 -12.09 -5.25
CA LEU A 20 -12.35 -11.85 -4.26
C LEU A 20 -13.64 -11.56 -5.04
N ALA A 21 -14.68 -12.36 -4.79
CA ALA A 21 -15.99 -12.13 -5.38
C ALA A 21 -16.39 -10.68 -5.13
N SER A 22 -16.65 -9.93 -6.20
CA SER A 22 -17.10 -8.54 -6.11
C SER A 22 -18.47 -8.52 -5.43
N PRO A 23 -18.62 -8.00 -4.21
CA PRO A 23 -19.93 -7.63 -3.73
C PRO A 23 -20.32 -6.37 -4.49
N GLY A 24 -21.30 -6.46 -5.35
CA GLY A 24 -21.91 -5.29 -5.97
C GLY A 24 -22.60 -4.45 -4.92
N GLY A 25 -22.18 -3.20 -4.79
CA GLY A 25 -22.85 -2.20 -3.96
C GLY A 25 -22.04 -1.81 -2.72
N ASN A 26 -22.17 -0.54 -2.33
CA ASN A 26 -21.67 -0.04 -1.05
C ASN A 26 -22.32 -0.85 0.07
N ASP A 27 -21.55 -1.68 0.75
CA ASP A 27 -22.03 -2.31 1.96
C ASP A 27 -22.04 -1.27 3.09
N ALA A 28 -23.17 -0.59 3.26
CA ALA A 28 -23.40 0.42 4.30
C ALA A 28 -23.16 -0.14 5.73
N ARG A 29 -23.02 -1.48 5.86
CA ARG A 29 -22.64 -2.12 7.11
C ARG A 29 -21.15 -1.94 7.40
N LEU A 30 -20.32 -1.74 6.38
CA LEU A 30 -18.88 -1.54 6.54
C LEU A 30 -18.55 -0.11 6.96
N LEU A 31 -19.15 0.86 6.28
CA LEU A 31 -18.94 2.28 6.57
C LEU A 31 -20.15 3.15 6.16
N PRO A 32 -20.61 4.06 7.04
CA PRO A 32 -21.65 5.02 6.68
C PRO A 32 -21.20 5.97 5.55
N THR A 33 -22.08 6.27 4.60
CA THR A 33 -21.79 7.14 3.44
C THR A 33 -21.28 8.52 3.87
N ASN A 34 -21.85 9.10 4.93
CA ASN A 34 -21.43 10.40 5.46
C ASN A 34 -20.01 10.40 6.05
N VAL A 35 -19.42 9.24 6.30
CA VAL A 35 -18.02 9.08 6.70
C VAL A 35 -17.12 9.10 5.45
N LEU A 36 -17.51 8.36 4.40
CA LEU A 36 -16.77 8.30 3.15
C LEU A 36 -16.63 9.69 2.50
N GLU A 37 -17.66 10.51 2.54
CA GLU A 37 -17.65 11.87 1.98
C GLU A 37 -16.64 12.82 2.66
N LYS A 38 -16.18 12.49 3.87
CA LYS A 38 -15.19 13.28 4.61
C LYS A 38 -13.76 12.85 4.34
N ILE A 39 -13.55 11.75 3.62
CA ILE A 39 -12.23 11.21 3.34
C ILE A 39 -11.71 11.86 2.07
N PRO A 40 -10.54 12.53 2.11
CA PRO A 40 -9.90 13.03 0.91
C PRO A 40 -9.57 11.86 -0.03
N PRO A 41 -9.69 12.02 -1.34
CA PRO A 41 -9.41 10.95 -2.29
C PRO A 41 -7.92 10.61 -2.39
N ARG A 42 -7.07 11.55 -2.00
CA ARG A 42 -5.62 11.49 -2.20
C ARG A 42 -4.91 12.29 -1.11
N ALA A 43 -3.73 11.86 -0.73
CA ALA A 43 -2.78 12.65 0.04
C ALA A 43 -2.15 13.76 -0.81
N SER A 44 -1.43 14.65 -0.17
CA SER A 44 -0.62 15.68 -0.84
C SER A 44 0.84 15.44 -0.47
N GLY A 45 1.73 15.51 -1.44
CA GLY A 45 3.15 15.51 -1.17
C GLY A 45 3.57 16.71 -0.30
N ALA A 46 4.69 16.61 0.35
CA ALA A 46 5.23 17.67 1.19
C ALA A 46 5.58 18.96 0.40
N ASP A 47 5.77 18.83 -0.90
CA ASP A 47 5.95 19.93 -1.86
C ASP A 47 4.63 20.56 -2.34
N GLY A 48 3.49 20.03 -1.91
CA GLY A 48 2.15 20.44 -2.32
C GLY A 48 1.67 19.78 -3.62
N GLY A 49 2.47 18.90 -4.21
CA GLY A 49 2.07 18.07 -5.36
C GLY A 49 1.06 16.98 -4.97
N PRO A 50 0.56 16.21 -5.95
CA PRO A 50 -0.30 15.06 -5.68
C PRO A 50 0.51 13.95 -5.00
N GLY A 51 0.00 13.44 -3.89
CA GLY A 51 0.53 12.26 -3.20
C GLY A 51 -0.21 10.98 -3.60
N ASP A 52 -0.16 9.96 -2.76
CA ASP A 52 -0.76 8.66 -3.00
C ASP A 52 -2.30 8.68 -2.93
N LEU A 53 -2.93 7.78 -3.68
CA LEU A 53 -4.37 7.57 -3.62
C LEU A 53 -4.77 6.88 -2.31
N VAL A 54 -5.82 7.37 -1.66
CA VAL A 54 -6.44 6.69 -0.52
C VAL A 54 -7.19 5.47 -1.04
N ASN A 55 -6.76 4.27 -0.63
CA ASN A 55 -7.31 3.01 -1.12
C ASN A 55 -7.62 1.99 -0.01
N ILE A 56 -7.27 2.30 1.26
CA ILE A 56 -7.53 1.42 2.42
C ILE A 56 -8.14 2.23 3.57
N LEU A 57 -9.11 1.64 4.26
CA LEU A 57 -9.68 2.13 5.51
C LEU A 57 -9.63 1.03 6.56
N ILE A 58 -9.17 1.35 7.76
CA ILE A 58 -9.06 0.38 8.85
C ILE A 58 -9.78 0.93 10.08
N VAL A 59 -10.68 0.12 10.66
CA VAL A 59 -11.41 0.44 11.89
C VAL A 59 -10.86 -0.39 13.03
N GLY A 60 -10.26 0.25 14.03
CA GLY A 60 -9.64 -0.43 15.17
C GLY A 60 -8.89 0.54 16.06
N THR A 61 -8.44 0.07 17.22
CA THR A 61 -7.54 0.85 18.09
C THR A 61 -6.14 0.95 17.46
N GLU A 62 -5.31 1.82 18.00
CA GLU A 62 -3.91 1.93 17.60
C GLU A 62 -3.13 0.64 17.89
N SER A 63 -3.42 0.02 19.03
CA SER A 63 -2.81 -1.25 19.41
C SER A 63 -3.19 -2.37 18.44
N ASP A 64 -4.47 -2.44 18.02
CA ASP A 64 -4.95 -3.41 17.04
C ASP A 64 -4.27 -3.19 15.69
N LEU A 65 -4.12 -1.91 15.26
CA LEU A 65 -3.42 -1.55 14.03
C LEU A 65 -1.98 -2.05 14.04
N MET A 66 -1.21 -1.70 15.08
CA MET A 66 0.19 -2.10 15.19
C MET A 66 0.35 -3.62 15.26
N LEU A 67 -0.58 -4.29 15.92
CA LEU A 67 -0.55 -5.74 16.07
C LEU A 67 -0.79 -6.44 14.72
N VAL A 68 -1.81 -6.03 13.96
CA VAL A 68 -2.16 -6.68 12.69
C VAL A 68 -1.05 -6.53 11.65
N PHE A 69 -0.46 -5.34 11.50
CA PHE A 69 0.64 -5.12 10.59
C PHE A 69 1.88 -5.94 10.97
N ARG A 70 2.25 -5.94 12.25
CA ARG A 70 3.37 -6.75 12.73
C ARG A 70 3.12 -8.25 12.54
N ALA A 71 1.92 -8.74 12.84
CA ALA A 71 1.56 -10.15 12.66
C ALA A 71 1.59 -10.58 11.18
N ALA A 72 1.32 -9.66 10.27
CA ALA A 72 1.39 -9.85 8.82
C ALA A 72 2.83 -9.72 8.26
N GLY A 73 3.85 -9.48 9.10
CA GLY A 73 5.24 -9.38 8.67
C GLY A 73 5.63 -7.99 8.13
N TRP A 74 4.83 -6.96 8.41
CA TRP A 74 5.17 -5.58 8.03
C TRP A 74 6.08 -4.94 9.06
N THR A 75 7.06 -4.18 8.58
CA THR A 75 7.98 -3.38 9.39
C THR A 75 7.47 -1.95 9.48
N ALA A 76 7.36 -1.41 10.71
CA ALA A 76 7.08 0.01 10.89
C ALA A 76 8.32 0.81 10.49
N VAL A 77 8.16 1.80 9.63
CA VAL A 77 9.25 2.63 9.11
C VAL A 77 9.04 4.10 9.47
N GLU A 78 10.14 4.80 9.62
CA GLU A 78 10.11 6.23 9.89
C GLU A 78 9.68 7.01 8.64
N ARG A 79 9.27 8.27 8.83
CA ARG A 79 9.03 9.23 7.76
C ARG A 79 10.24 10.15 7.60
N THR A 80 10.61 10.47 6.37
CA THR A 80 11.54 11.56 6.10
C THR A 80 10.78 12.88 6.14
N LYS A 81 11.32 13.86 6.85
CA LYS A 81 10.78 15.22 6.83
C LYS A 81 11.00 15.86 5.46
N ALA A 82 10.07 16.73 5.05
CA ALA A 82 10.20 17.52 3.84
C ALA A 82 11.59 18.20 3.75
N GLY A 83 12.27 18.01 2.62
CA GLY A 83 13.60 18.55 2.37
C GLY A 83 14.78 17.66 2.78
N ALA A 84 14.55 16.55 3.45
CA ALA A 84 15.57 15.51 3.57
C ALA A 84 15.51 14.64 2.29
N SER A 85 16.46 14.81 1.41
CA SER A 85 16.63 13.91 0.26
C SER A 85 16.78 12.48 0.81
N ALA A 86 15.91 11.57 0.40
CA ALA A 86 16.15 10.14 0.54
C ALA A 86 17.25 9.70 -0.45
N ALA A 87 18.39 10.39 -0.41
CA ALA A 87 19.58 9.88 -1.09
C ALA A 87 19.97 8.58 -0.41
N PRO A 88 20.19 7.50 -1.15
CA PRO A 88 20.76 6.30 -0.57
C PRO A 88 22.00 6.71 0.22
N SER A 89 22.03 6.36 1.49
CA SER A 89 23.16 6.63 2.38
C SER A 89 24.42 6.14 1.68
N SER A 90 25.35 7.05 1.39
CA SER A 90 26.68 6.71 0.86
C SER A 90 27.60 6.13 1.94
N GLN A 91 27.08 5.81 3.12
CA GLN A 91 27.83 5.07 4.12
C GLN A 91 27.82 3.58 3.77
N PRO A 92 28.99 2.95 3.79
CA PRO A 92 29.04 1.50 3.62
C PRO A 92 28.21 0.83 4.71
N PRO A 93 27.43 -0.23 4.40
CA PRO A 93 26.57 -0.90 5.35
C PRO A 93 27.41 -1.34 6.55
N GLN A 94 26.94 -1.02 7.76
CA GLN A 94 27.53 -1.60 8.96
C GLN A 94 27.29 -3.12 8.89
N ALA A 95 28.39 -3.86 9.01
CA ALA A 95 28.47 -5.29 8.78
C ALA A 95 27.49 -6.07 9.67
N ALA A 96 26.27 -6.30 9.21
CA ALA A 96 25.33 -7.32 9.66
C ALA A 96 23.93 -7.24 9.00
N ALA A 97 23.53 -6.13 8.40
CA ALA A 97 22.25 -6.04 7.69
C ALA A 97 22.41 -6.49 6.23
N THR A 98 21.48 -7.25 5.71
CA THR A 98 21.41 -7.53 4.28
C THR A 98 20.94 -6.29 3.55
N LEU A 99 21.28 -6.12 2.26
CA LEU A 99 20.81 -5.00 1.45
C LEU A 99 19.26 -4.93 1.42
N GLU A 100 18.59 -6.05 1.54
CA GLU A 100 17.13 -6.19 1.62
C GLU A 100 16.58 -5.61 2.93
N GLU A 101 17.18 -5.93 4.08
CA GLU A 101 16.77 -5.37 5.38
C GLU A 101 16.97 -3.85 5.44
N GLU A 102 18.04 -3.34 4.84
CA GLU A 102 18.32 -1.91 4.78
C GLU A 102 17.30 -1.18 3.90
N TYR A 103 16.88 -1.79 2.77
CA TYR A 103 15.90 -1.19 1.87
C TYR A 103 14.50 -1.11 2.48
N VAL A 104 14.04 -2.16 3.15
CA VAL A 104 12.75 -2.15 3.87
C VAL A 104 12.73 -1.11 4.99
N ALA A 105 13.85 -0.88 5.66
CA ALA A 105 13.97 0.11 6.72
C ALA A 105 14.08 1.56 6.21
N THR A 106 14.20 1.79 4.89
CA THR A 106 14.27 3.14 4.33
C THR A 106 13.01 3.94 4.68
N PRO A 107 13.15 5.16 5.23
CA PRO A 107 12.01 5.98 5.61
C PRO A 107 11.11 6.32 4.42
N LEU A 108 9.79 6.36 4.66
CA LEU A 108 8.83 6.83 3.67
C LEU A 108 8.83 8.35 3.55
N GLY A 109 8.69 8.85 2.34
CA GLY A 109 8.48 10.27 2.08
C GLY A 109 7.28 10.81 2.87
N GLU A 110 7.39 12.06 3.35
CA GLU A 110 6.29 12.73 4.04
C GLU A 110 5.16 13.08 3.08
N GLU A 111 3.95 12.66 3.42
CA GLU A 111 2.72 13.06 2.76
C GLU A 111 1.70 13.58 3.77
N LEU A 112 0.81 14.45 3.31
CA LEU A 112 -0.17 15.14 4.14
C LEU A 112 -1.59 14.67 3.80
N LEU A 113 -2.34 14.30 4.84
CA LEU A 113 -3.77 14.06 4.76
C LEU A 113 -4.44 14.70 5.99
N PHE A 114 -5.64 15.24 5.85
CA PHE A 114 -6.31 16.01 6.92
C PHE A 114 -5.45 17.16 7.49
N GLY A 115 -4.54 17.74 6.69
CA GLY A 115 -3.65 18.81 7.12
C GLY A 115 -2.50 18.38 8.03
N LYS A 116 -2.20 17.10 8.12
CA LYS A 116 -1.10 16.54 8.92
C LYS A 116 -0.35 15.45 8.16
N SER A 117 0.88 15.21 8.55
CA SER A 117 1.69 14.09 8.07
C SER A 117 1.10 12.75 8.49
N GLN A 118 1.47 11.66 7.79
CA GLN A 118 1.10 10.31 8.19
C GLN A 118 1.52 10.02 9.64
N ASP A 119 0.64 9.32 10.37
CA ASP A 119 0.91 8.90 11.74
C ASP A 119 1.86 7.69 11.74
N TYR A 120 1.69 6.77 10.76
CA TYR A 120 2.51 5.56 10.60
C TYR A 120 2.87 5.33 9.15
N GLY A 121 4.03 4.70 8.96
CA GLY A 121 4.45 4.06 7.74
C GLY A 121 4.75 2.59 8.00
N PHE A 122 4.40 1.72 7.06
CA PHE A 122 4.75 0.32 7.07
C PHE A 122 5.34 -0.07 5.74
N ALA A 123 6.34 -0.94 5.76
CA ALA A 123 6.96 -1.49 4.58
C ALA A 123 7.10 -3.01 4.69
N GLN A 124 7.05 -3.68 3.56
CA GLN A 124 7.34 -5.10 3.44
C GLN A 124 8.15 -5.33 2.16
N ASP A 125 9.13 -6.22 2.24
CA ASP A 125 9.95 -6.59 1.09
C ASP A 125 9.11 -7.32 0.04
N ALA A 126 9.26 -6.92 -1.21
CA ALA A 126 8.68 -7.63 -2.34
C ALA A 126 9.73 -8.60 -2.87
N LEU A 127 9.52 -9.90 -2.63
CA LEU A 127 10.39 -10.98 -3.09
C LEU A 127 10.46 -11.04 -4.63
N ILE A 128 11.19 -10.13 -5.23
CA ILE A 128 11.57 -10.20 -6.64
C ILE A 128 13.07 -10.43 -6.68
N THR A 129 13.48 -11.61 -7.06
CA THR A 129 14.81 -12.23 -6.91
C THR A 129 16.01 -11.47 -7.49
N VAL A 130 15.88 -10.32 -8.08
CA VAL A 130 16.98 -9.57 -8.70
C VAL A 130 16.84 -8.05 -8.55
N VAL A 131 15.72 -7.54 -8.06
CA VAL A 131 15.43 -6.11 -8.09
C VAL A 131 14.75 -5.70 -6.79
N GLN A 132 15.24 -4.65 -6.17
CA GLN A 132 14.66 -4.09 -4.96
C GLN A 132 13.27 -3.53 -5.26
N ALA A 133 12.24 -4.18 -4.76
CA ALA A 133 10.88 -3.71 -4.80
C ALA A 133 10.31 -3.73 -3.38
N ARG A 134 9.38 -2.86 -3.07
CA ARG A 134 8.86 -2.69 -1.73
C ARG A 134 7.37 -2.39 -1.75
N HIS A 135 6.66 -3.05 -0.87
CA HIS A 135 5.29 -2.73 -0.54
C HIS A 135 5.27 -1.66 0.55
N ASP A 136 4.55 -0.59 0.34
CA ASP A 136 4.47 0.54 1.25
C ASP A 136 3.02 0.85 1.64
N VAL A 137 2.82 1.21 2.91
CA VAL A 137 1.52 1.71 3.39
C VAL A 137 1.74 2.94 4.27
N ARG A 138 1.16 4.06 3.90
CA ARG A 138 1.06 5.26 4.72
C ARG A 138 -0.29 5.28 5.42
N ILE A 139 -0.32 5.59 6.71
CA ILE A 139 -1.53 5.55 7.52
C ILE A 139 -1.72 6.87 8.27
N TRP A 140 -2.92 7.42 8.19
CA TRP A 140 -3.36 8.61 8.93
C TRP A 140 -4.53 8.27 9.84
N LYS A 141 -4.48 8.76 11.07
CA LYS A 141 -5.63 8.75 11.96
C LYS A 141 -6.63 9.81 11.51
N ALA A 142 -7.84 9.40 11.12
CA ALA A 142 -8.88 10.36 10.78
C ALA A 142 -9.27 11.21 11.99
N PRO A 143 -9.68 12.49 11.79
CA PRO A 143 -10.16 13.33 12.89
C PRO A 143 -11.58 12.96 13.36
N PHE A 144 -12.12 11.87 12.86
CA PHE A 144 -13.43 11.31 13.21
C PHE A 144 -13.34 9.78 13.26
N GLY A 145 -14.27 9.16 13.98
CA GLY A 145 -14.33 7.70 14.12
C GLY A 145 -15.58 7.09 13.48
N VAL A 146 -15.68 5.78 13.59
CA VAL A 146 -16.83 4.97 13.14
C VAL A 146 -17.32 4.12 14.31
N ASN A 147 -18.59 4.27 14.67
CA ASN A 147 -19.20 3.51 15.77
C ASN A 147 -18.38 3.56 17.08
N GLY A 148 -17.81 4.71 17.42
CA GLY A 148 -16.98 4.91 18.61
C GLY A 148 -15.55 4.36 18.51
N ARG A 149 -15.16 3.79 17.36
CA ARG A 149 -13.81 3.27 17.10
C ARG A 149 -13.01 4.23 16.23
N THR A 150 -11.70 4.19 16.36
CA THR A 150 -10.81 4.98 15.50
C THR A 150 -10.90 4.50 14.06
N LEU A 151 -10.94 5.45 13.13
CA LEU A 151 -10.77 5.21 11.71
C LEU A 151 -9.34 5.60 11.30
N TRP A 152 -8.67 4.68 10.65
CA TRP A 152 -7.38 4.89 10.01
C TRP A 152 -7.58 4.92 8.50
N VAL A 153 -7.00 5.89 7.85
CA VAL A 153 -7.06 6.07 6.41
C VAL A 153 -5.68 5.74 5.85
N GLY A 154 -5.63 4.86 4.87
CA GLY A 154 -4.39 4.36 4.30
C GLY A 154 -4.27 4.60 2.80
N ALA A 155 -3.03 4.78 2.39
CA ALA A 155 -2.59 4.75 1.02
C ALA A 155 -1.53 3.65 0.89
N ALA A 156 -1.86 2.60 0.15
CA ALA A 156 -0.96 1.53 -0.19
C ALA A 156 -0.39 1.75 -1.60
N SER A 157 0.92 1.67 -1.72
CA SER A 157 1.66 1.81 -2.96
C SER A 157 2.75 0.76 -3.06
N HIS A 158 3.09 0.36 -4.27
CA HIS A 158 4.19 -0.52 -4.56
C HIS A 158 5.28 0.27 -5.26
N GLU A 159 6.48 0.27 -4.71
CA GLU A 159 7.65 0.85 -5.36
C GLU A 159 8.51 -0.28 -5.92
N GLY A 160 8.77 -0.22 -7.20
CA GLY A 160 9.61 -1.21 -7.86
C GLY A 160 10.30 -0.62 -9.08
N PRO A 161 11.31 -1.34 -9.62
CA PRO A 161 11.89 -0.94 -10.86
C PRO A 161 10.90 -1.19 -11.98
N TRP A 162 10.66 -0.22 -12.77
CA TRP A 162 10.00 -0.41 -14.03
C TRP A 162 10.92 0.08 -15.16
N TRP A 163 10.84 -0.63 -16.26
CA TRP A 163 11.61 -0.30 -17.44
C TRP A 163 10.88 0.82 -18.22
N ASP A 164 11.55 1.94 -18.40
CA ASP A 164 11.07 3.00 -19.27
C ASP A 164 11.61 2.80 -20.68
N ASP A 165 10.76 2.32 -21.59
CA ASP A 165 11.11 2.10 -22.98
C ASP A 165 11.54 3.37 -23.71
N SER A 166 11.15 4.54 -23.23
CA SER A 166 11.48 5.82 -23.88
C SER A 166 12.89 6.32 -23.55
N SER A 167 13.41 5.99 -22.37
CA SER A 167 14.72 6.42 -21.88
C SER A 167 15.75 5.29 -21.82
N GLU A 168 15.35 4.04 -22.10
CA GLU A 168 16.19 2.83 -21.96
C GLU A 168 16.80 2.73 -20.56
N THR A 169 16.10 3.19 -19.52
CA THR A 169 16.57 3.19 -18.13
C THR A 169 15.61 2.48 -17.21
N VAL A 170 16.15 1.94 -16.11
CA VAL A 170 15.33 1.46 -14.99
C VAL A 170 15.01 2.66 -14.11
N SER A 171 13.74 3.00 -14.02
CA SER A 171 13.20 4.00 -13.09
C SER A 171 12.58 3.31 -11.89
N TYR A 172 12.76 3.87 -10.71
CA TYR A 172 11.98 3.51 -9.53
C TYR A 172 10.83 4.49 -9.45
N ALA A 173 9.64 4.00 -9.72
CA ALA A 173 8.41 4.78 -9.66
C ALA A 173 7.31 3.95 -9.01
N PRO A 174 6.29 4.58 -8.43
CA PRO A 174 5.11 3.87 -7.96
C PRO A 174 4.47 3.06 -9.09
N ASP A 175 4.09 1.81 -8.81
CA ASP A 175 3.34 1.00 -9.77
C ASP A 175 1.99 1.69 -10.04
N PRO A 176 1.63 1.94 -11.31
CA PRO A 176 0.36 2.55 -11.65
C PRO A 176 -0.87 1.73 -11.21
N LYS A 177 -0.72 0.43 -10.93
CA LYS A 177 -1.81 -0.47 -10.54
C LYS A 177 -2.04 -0.45 -9.02
N VAL A 178 -2.48 0.67 -8.51
CA VAL A 178 -2.68 0.88 -7.06
C VAL A 178 -3.69 -0.09 -6.42
N ASP A 179 -4.57 -0.71 -7.21
CA ASP A 179 -5.54 -1.69 -6.71
C ASP A 179 -4.90 -3.04 -6.41
N ASP A 180 -3.88 -3.45 -7.17
CA ASP A 180 -3.14 -4.69 -6.92
C ASP A 180 -2.44 -4.59 -5.56
N GLU A 181 -1.86 -3.43 -5.23
CA GLU A 181 -1.24 -3.19 -3.94
C GLU A 181 -2.25 -3.14 -2.79
N ARG A 182 -3.37 -2.43 -2.96
CA ARG A 182 -4.49 -2.44 -2.01
C ARG A 182 -4.90 -3.88 -1.65
N ASP A 183 -5.06 -4.72 -2.68
CA ASP A 183 -5.54 -6.08 -2.52
C ASP A 183 -4.48 -6.99 -1.90
N PHE A 184 -3.20 -6.75 -2.19
CA PHE A 184 -2.07 -7.39 -1.54
C PHE A 184 -2.06 -7.11 -0.03
N VAL A 185 -2.10 -5.84 0.37
CA VAL A 185 -2.16 -5.44 1.78
C VAL A 185 -3.37 -6.07 2.46
N GLY A 186 -4.54 -5.97 1.84
CA GLY A 186 -5.77 -6.56 2.37
C GLY A 186 -5.68 -8.07 2.57
N THR A 187 -5.02 -8.78 1.68
CA THR A 187 -4.79 -10.23 1.80
C THR A 187 -3.81 -10.53 2.91
N SER A 188 -2.69 -9.82 2.95
CA SER A 188 -1.67 -9.95 3.99
C SER A 188 -2.26 -9.78 5.39
N LEU A 189 -3.05 -8.71 5.62
CA LEU A 189 -3.64 -8.45 6.93
C LEU A 189 -4.72 -9.49 7.32
N ARG A 190 -5.55 -9.95 6.36
CA ARG A 190 -6.57 -10.99 6.63
C ARG A 190 -5.98 -12.33 7.03
N THR A 191 -4.83 -12.73 6.47
CA THR A 191 -4.19 -14.00 6.80
C THR A 191 -3.74 -14.09 8.25
N THR A 192 -3.64 -12.97 8.97
CA THR A 192 -3.32 -12.93 10.41
C THR A 192 -4.43 -13.48 11.31
N GLY A 193 -5.68 -13.54 10.80
CA GLY A 193 -6.85 -13.84 11.61
C GLY A 193 -7.30 -12.73 12.56
N LEU A 194 -6.70 -11.52 12.48
CA LEU A 194 -7.02 -10.36 13.31
C LEU A 194 -8.00 -9.37 12.64
N VAL A 195 -8.50 -9.69 11.45
CA VAL A 195 -9.52 -8.94 10.74
C VAL A 195 -10.87 -9.61 10.94
N GLU A 196 -11.82 -8.91 11.58
CA GLU A 196 -13.17 -9.38 11.84
C GLU A 196 -14.06 -9.30 10.60
N HIS A 197 -14.00 -8.14 9.90
CA HIS A 197 -14.77 -7.91 8.69
C HIS A 197 -13.89 -7.22 7.64
N SER A 198 -14.14 -7.58 6.37
CA SER A 198 -13.50 -6.91 5.25
C SER A 198 -14.46 -6.82 4.06
N GLY A 199 -14.31 -5.75 3.28
CA GLY A 199 -15.08 -5.57 2.04
C GLY A 199 -14.67 -4.31 1.33
N TYR A 200 -15.30 -4.02 0.21
CA TYR A 200 -15.03 -2.82 -0.58
C TYR A 200 -16.20 -1.86 -0.54
N VAL A 201 -15.89 -0.59 -0.53
CA VAL A 201 -16.86 0.50 -0.73
C VAL A 201 -16.46 1.27 -1.98
N ALA A 202 -17.43 1.78 -2.73
CA ALA A 202 -17.13 2.68 -3.82
C ALA A 202 -16.54 3.98 -3.24
N ALA A 203 -15.50 4.49 -3.85
CA ALA A 203 -14.99 5.79 -3.54
C ALA A 203 -16.11 6.84 -3.71
N SER A 204 -16.11 7.90 -2.91
CA SER A 204 -17.03 9.00 -3.15
C SER A 204 -16.78 9.58 -4.54
N GLY A 205 -17.79 10.17 -5.21
CA GLY A 205 -17.66 10.70 -6.58
C GLY A 205 -16.50 11.68 -6.80
N LYS A 206 -15.90 12.19 -5.73
CA LYS A 206 -14.65 12.96 -5.77
C LYS A 206 -13.43 12.07 -6.05
N GLN A 207 -13.45 10.80 -5.61
CA GLN A 207 -12.37 9.84 -5.81
C GLN A 207 -12.41 9.20 -7.20
N GLU A 208 -13.60 9.00 -7.77
CA GLU A 208 -13.73 8.50 -9.14
C GLU A 208 -13.04 9.42 -10.16
N ASN A 209 -13.13 10.75 -9.95
CA ASN A 209 -12.46 11.72 -10.80
C ASN A 209 -10.93 11.74 -10.65
N VAL A 210 -10.40 11.27 -9.51
CA VAL A 210 -8.96 11.19 -9.26
C VAL A 210 -8.39 9.87 -9.78
N ALA A 211 -9.17 8.79 -9.72
CA ALA A 211 -8.77 7.48 -10.27
C ALA A 211 -8.58 7.49 -11.80
N ALA A 212 -9.23 8.43 -12.51
CA ALA A 212 -9.04 8.68 -13.95
C ALA A 212 -7.93 9.72 -14.24
N GLY A 213 -7.05 10.00 -13.29
CA GLY A 213 -6.13 11.14 -13.30
C GLY A 213 -5.06 11.11 -14.37
N SER A 214 -4.54 12.31 -14.64
CA SER A 214 -3.46 12.58 -15.62
C SER A 214 -2.08 12.05 -15.22
N ASP A 215 -1.95 11.44 -14.06
CA ASP A 215 -0.71 10.91 -13.49
C ASP A 215 -0.45 9.43 -13.82
N GLY A 216 -1.27 8.85 -14.67
CA GLY A 216 -1.11 7.47 -15.15
C GLY A 216 -1.54 6.39 -14.14
N LEU A 217 -2.03 6.75 -12.95
CA LEU A 217 -2.51 5.78 -11.98
C LEU A 217 -3.82 5.12 -12.44
N HIS A 218 -3.94 3.81 -12.22
CA HIS A 218 -5.12 3.01 -12.55
C HIS A 218 -5.79 2.51 -11.28
N SER A 219 -7.04 2.90 -11.06
CA SER A 219 -7.87 2.41 -9.97
C SER A 219 -9.27 2.04 -10.44
N ASP A 220 -9.85 1.02 -9.82
CA ASP A 220 -11.24 0.61 -10.00
C ASP A 220 -12.24 1.50 -9.21
N GLY A 221 -11.74 2.52 -8.53
CA GLY A 221 -12.53 3.46 -7.72
C GLY A 221 -13.09 2.85 -6.44
N ARG A 222 -12.56 1.72 -5.96
CA ARG A 222 -12.98 1.10 -4.71
C ARG A 222 -11.93 1.26 -3.62
N ILE A 223 -12.41 1.39 -2.39
CA ILE A 223 -11.59 1.43 -1.19
C ILE A 223 -11.83 0.16 -0.40
N LEU A 224 -10.76 -0.51 0.02
CA LEU A 224 -10.83 -1.65 0.92
C LEU A 224 -11.12 -1.17 2.35
N VAL A 225 -12.12 -1.74 3.00
CA VAL A 225 -12.42 -1.49 4.41
C VAL A 225 -12.12 -2.74 5.21
N LEU A 226 -11.35 -2.59 6.28
CA LEU A 226 -11.00 -3.64 7.23
C LEU A 226 -11.48 -3.23 8.63
N THR A 227 -12.20 -4.10 9.31
CA THR A 227 -12.52 -3.94 10.73
C THR A 227 -11.68 -4.93 11.52
N LEU A 228 -10.87 -4.43 12.44
CA LEU A 228 -9.98 -5.26 13.25
C LEU A 228 -10.74 -5.87 14.45
N ILE A 229 -10.33 -7.05 14.87
CA ILE A 229 -10.75 -7.63 16.14
C ILE A 229 -10.20 -6.74 17.26
N HIS A 230 -11.04 -6.45 18.23
CA HIS A 230 -10.60 -5.73 19.44
C HIS A 230 -10.18 -6.77 20.48
N LEU A 231 -8.89 -6.74 20.84
CA LEU A 231 -8.26 -7.63 21.82
C LEU A 231 -8.12 -6.97 23.19
#